data_192e6c8a598e1dc585ead2da596209aa
#
_entry.id   192e6c8a598e1dc585ead2da596209aa
#
_cell.length_a   1.000
_cell.length_b   1.000
_cell.length_c   1.000
_cell.angle_alpha   90.00
_cell.angle_beta   90.00
_cell.angle_gamma   90.00
#
_symmetry.space_group_name_H-M   'P 1'
#
loop_
_entity.id
_entity.type
_entity.pdbx_description
1 polymer ?
#
loop_
_entity_poly.entity_id
_entity_poly.type
_entity_poly.pdbx_seq_one_letter_code
_entity_poly.pdbx_strand_id
1 'polypeptide(L)'
;MNQTQTVAVRVVPLHLDLENQIRRCCFGVAAKPMHDFSVTPNEIIEHLAHAGLAVASRQERVLENIEGIVHAVACIRGDSRGWVELVNQHGWCLERAAMETFSVDGALSAHRFWSELREGTKGKRDACRKDGWPLPRLQWYAGLRPLRHWLADRLFGGLEAISESQTRARLDTRANPHTLAEVM
;
A
#
# COMPACT_ATOMS: atom_id res chain seq x y z
N MET A 1 -9.42 12.98 -32.48
CA MET A 1 -10.52 12.57 -31.60
C MET A 1 -10.02 11.40 -30.78
N ASN A 2 -9.53 11.66 -29.55
CA ASN A 2 -9.01 10.59 -28.67
C ASN A 2 -10.19 10.02 -27.88
N GLN A 3 -10.57 8.80 -28.16
CA GLN A 3 -11.52 8.05 -27.33
C GLN A 3 -10.81 7.65 -26.04
N THR A 4 -11.15 8.30 -24.95
CA THR A 4 -10.77 7.91 -23.58
C THR A 4 -11.53 6.61 -23.28
N GLN A 5 -10.88 5.47 -23.44
CA GLN A 5 -11.41 4.19 -22.96
C GLN A 5 -11.50 4.24 -21.44
N THR A 6 -12.70 4.46 -20.94
CA THR A 6 -13.04 4.27 -19.53
C THR A 6 -12.96 2.77 -19.22
N VAL A 7 -11.85 2.33 -18.65
CA VAL A 7 -11.72 0.95 -18.16
C VAL A 7 -12.67 0.81 -16.97
N ALA A 8 -13.82 0.22 -17.21
CA ALA A 8 -14.76 -0.13 -16.16
C ALA A 8 -14.09 -1.16 -15.24
N VAL A 9 -13.87 -0.76 -13.98
CA VAL A 9 -13.39 -1.67 -12.95
C VAL A 9 -14.46 -2.71 -12.71
N ARG A 10 -14.19 -3.92 -13.14
CA ARG A 10 -15.06 -5.07 -12.89
C ARG A 10 -14.97 -5.42 -11.41
N VAL A 11 -15.92 -4.95 -10.62
CA VAL A 11 -16.07 -5.38 -9.22
C VAL A 11 -16.48 -6.85 -9.26
N VAL A 12 -15.58 -7.73 -8.82
CA VAL A 12 -15.88 -9.16 -8.70
C VAL A 12 -16.63 -9.36 -7.40
N PRO A 13 -17.84 -9.95 -7.39
CA PRO A 13 -18.56 -10.21 -6.15
C PRO A 13 -17.74 -11.17 -5.27
N LEU A 14 -17.63 -10.85 -3.99
CA LEU A 14 -17.02 -11.74 -3.01
C LEU A 14 -17.87 -13.02 -2.87
N HIS A 15 -17.20 -14.11 -2.52
CA HIS A 15 -17.89 -15.34 -2.23
C HIS A 15 -18.78 -15.17 -0.97
N LEU A 16 -20.03 -15.61 -1.02
CA LEU A 16 -21.04 -15.41 0.03
C LEU A 16 -20.58 -15.92 1.40
N ASP A 17 -19.79 -17.00 1.43
CA ASP A 17 -19.24 -17.55 2.67
C ASP A 17 -18.25 -16.61 3.35
N LEU A 18 -17.40 -15.93 2.57
CA LEU A 18 -16.44 -14.96 3.10
C LEU A 18 -17.18 -13.75 3.69
N GLU A 19 -18.20 -13.25 3.01
CA GLU A 19 -19.03 -12.17 3.53
C GLU A 19 -19.67 -12.54 4.87
N ASN A 20 -20.25 -13.73 4.96
CA ASN A 20 -20.85 -14.24 6.19
C ASN A 20 -19.82 -14.41 7.31
N GLN A 21 -18.62 -14.86 7.00
CA GLN A 21 -17.53 -15.00 7.97
C GLN A 21 -17.02 -13.64 8.44
N ILE A 22 -16.85 -12.65 7.56
CA ILE A 22 -16.51 -11.29 7.92
C ILE A 22 -17.56 -10.73 8.90
N ARG A 23 -18.85 -10.87 8.57
CA ARG A 23 -19.94 -10.43 9.47
C ARG A 23 -19.86 -11.09 10.83
N ARG A 24 -19.55 -12.40 10.90
CA ARG A 24 -19.39 -13.12 12.19
C ARG A 24 -18.17 -12.63 12.97
N CYS A 25 -17.03 -12.38 12.31
CA CYS A 25 -15.84 -11.81 12.95
C CYS A 25 -16.14 -10.45 13.58
N CYS A 26 -17.07 -9.67 13.02
CA CYS A 26 -17.46 -8.37 13.55
C CYS A 26 -18.18 -8.42 14.91
N PHE A 27 -18.72 -9.57 15.29
CA PHE A 27 -19.39 -9.77 16.59
C PHE A 27 -18.53 -10.50 17.63
N GLY A 28 -17.28 -10.88 17.27
CA GLY A 28 -16.36 -11.62 18.15
C GLY A 28 -15.26 -10.73 18.77
N VAL A 29 -14.26 -11.41 19.36
CA VAL A 29 -13.09 -10.74 19.99
C VAL A 29 -12.30 -9.92 18.97
N ALA A 30 -12.30 -10.31 17.69
CA ALA A 30 -11.70 -9.54 16.57
C ALA A 30 -12.47 -8.23 16.26
N ALA A 31 -13.60 -7.98 16.90
CA ALA A 31 -14.39 -6.78 16.69
C ALA A 31 -13.78 -5.52 17.32
N LYS A 32 -12.83 -5.65 18.26
CA LYS A 32 -12.27 -4.49 18.97
C LYS A 32 -11.69 -3.43 18.03
N PRO A 33 -10.79 -3.75 17.07
CA PRO A 33 -10.29 -2.75 16.13
C PRO A 33 -11.39 -2.09 15.28
N MET A 34 -12.46 -2.85 14.96
CA MET A 34 -13.59 -2.32 14.20
C MET A 34 -14.37 -1.28 15.00
N HIS A 35 -14.59 -1.51 16.28
CA HIS A 35 -15.25 -0.55 17.17
C HIS A 35 -14.40 0.70 17.38
N ASP A 36 -13.09 0.54 17.56
CA ASP A 36 -12.16 1.64 17.79
C ASP A 36 -12.14 2.62 16.60
N PHE A 37 -12.26 2.12 15.37
CA PHE A 37 -12.29 2.93 14.14
C PHE A 37 -13.68 3.10 13.53
N SER A 38 -14.73 2.56 14.15
CA SER A 38 -16.12 2.57 13.62
C SER A 38 -16.20 2.03 12.16
N VAL A 39 -15.40 1.02 11.83
CA VAL A 39 -15.42 0.35 10.53
C VAL A 39 -16.53 -0.69 10.51
N THR A 40 -17.33 -0.70 9.47
CA THR A 40 -18.44 -1.63 9.29
C THR A 40 -18.05 -2.86 8.47
N PRO A 41 -18.74 -4.00 8.63
CA PRO A 41 -18.52 -5.17 7.78
C PRO A 41 -18.70 -4.89 6.29
N ASN A 42 -19.63 -4.01 5.92
CA ASN A 42 -19.88 -3.66 4.53
C ASN A 42 -18.70 -2.92 3.92
N GLU A 43 -18.08 -2.00 4.65
CA GLU A 43 -16.87 -1.29 4.18
C GLU A 43 -15.70 -2.25 3.93
N ILE A 44 -15.56 -3.28 4.77
CA ILE A 44 -14.54 -4.33 4.57
C ILE A 44 -14.84 -5.13 3.30
N ILE A 45 -16.08 -5.53 3.10
CA ILE A 45 -16.53 -6.29 1.92
C ILE A 45 -16.30 -5.48 0.66
N GLU A 46 -16.67 -4.21 0.63
CA GLU A 46 -16.45 -3.30 -0.48
C GLU A 46 -14.95 -3.12 -0.77
N HIS A 47 -14.15 -2.93 0.27
CA HIS A 47 -12.69 -2.81 0.14
C HIS A 47 -12.08 -4.05 -0.53
N LEU A 48 -12.43 -5.25 -0.05
CA LEU A 48 -11.94 -6.51 -0.61
C LEU A 48 -12.37 -6.72 -2.06
N ALA A 49 -13.61 -6.36 -2.39
CA ALA A 49 -14.11 -6.40 -3.76
C ALA A 49 -13.32 -5.47 -4.71
N HIS A 50 -12.96 -4.28 -4.23
CA HIS A 50 -12.13 -3.33 -4.99
C HIS A 50 -10.66 -3.77 -5.11
N ALA A 51 -10.13 -4.47 -4.10
CA ALA A 51 -8.78 -5.02 -4.14
C ALA A 51 -8.62 -6.19 -5.15
N GLY A 52 -9.68 -6.55 -5.85
CA GLY A 52 -9.66 -7.53 -6.95
C GLY A 52 -9.52 -8.97 -6.49
N LEU A 53 -9.95 -9.25 -5.28
CA LEU A 53 -9.89 -10.58 -4.69
C LEU A 53 -10.97 -11.50 -5.26
N ALA A 54 -10.65 -12.21 -6.33
CA ALA A 54 -11.31 -13.45 -6.70
C ALA A 54 -10.86 -14.56 -5.72
N VAL A 55 -11.38 -14.58 -4.48
CA VAL A 55 -10.71 -15.28 -3.37
C VAL A 55 -11.53 -16.41 -2.78
N ALA A 56 -12.05 -17.30 -3.58
CA ALA A 56 -12.54 -18.57 -3.03
C ALA A 56 -11.40 -19.38 -2.35
N SER A 57 -10.17 -19.32 -2.87
CA SER A 57 -9.06 -20.17 -2.42
C SER A 57 -8.17 -19.59 -1.30
N ARG A 58 -8.44 -18.37 -0.80
CA ARG A 58 -7.58 -17.67 0.17
C ARG A 58 -8.33 -17.02 1.34
N GLN A 59 -9.56 -17.44 1.58
CA GLN A 59 -10.45 -16.86 2.60
C GLN A 59 -9.85 -16.88 4.00
N GLU A 60 -9.22 -17.99 4.40
CA GLU A 60 -8.58 -18.11 5.71
C GLU A 60 -7.54 -17.01 5.95
N ARG A 61 -6.69 -16.74 4.97
CA ARG A 61 -5.67 -15.69 5.08
C ARG A 61 -6.25 -14.30 5.24
N VAL A 62 -7.36 -14.01 4.57
CA VAL A 62 -8.07 -12.74 4.69
C VAL A 62 -8.60 -12.59 6.13
N LEU A 63 -9.18 -13.64 6.68
CA LEU A 63 -9.72 -13.61 8.06
C LEU A 63 -8.60 -13.51 9.11
N GLU A 64 -7.48 -14.20 8.91
CA GLU A 64 -6.29 -14.07 9.76
C GLU A 64 -5.72 -12.64 9.80
N ASN A 65 -5.91 -11.88 8.73
CA ASN A 65 -5.39 -10.52 8.60
C ASN A 65 -6.49 -9.45 8.68
N ILE A 66 -7.65 -9.77 9.27
CA ILE A 66 -8.81 -8.87 9.33
C ILE A 66 -8.50 -7.55 10.04
N GLU A 67 -7.68 -7.56 11.09
CA GLU A 67 -7.25 -6.34 11.77
C GLU A 67 -6.51 -5.39 10.84
N GLY A 68 -5.60 -5.90 10.03
CA GLY A 68 -4.88 -5.10 9.04
C GLY A 68 -5.81 -4.52 7.98
N ILE A 69 -6.87 -5.25 7.60
CA ILE A 69 -7.89 -4.76 6.67
C ILE A 69 -8.69 -3.63 7.32
N VAL A 70 -9.09 -3.78 8.57
CA VAL A 70 -9.79 -2.73 9.33
C VAL A 70 -8.95 -1.45 9.41
N HIS A 71 -7.66 -1.55 9.72
CA HIS A 71 -6.75 -0.42 9.71
C HIS A 71 -6.66 0.24 8.33
N ALA A 72 -6.51 -0.56 7.27
CA ALA A 72 -6.47 -0.05 5.91
C ALA A 72 -7.76 0.71 5.54
N VAL A 73 -8.92 0.14 5.85
CA VAL A 73 -10.23 0.76 5.59
C VAL A 73 -10.40 2.06 6.37
N ALA A 74 -10.02 2.10 7.65
CA ALA A 74 -10.04 3.32 8.46
C ALA A 74 -9.18 4.43 7.82
N CYS A 75 -7.95 4.10 7.40
CA CYS A 75 -7.06 5.03 6.72
C CYS A 75 -7.62 5.53 5.37
N ILE A 76 -8.21 4.63 4.57
CA ILE A 76 -8.83 4.96 3.27
C ILE A 76 -9.99 5.94 3.47
N ARG A 77 -10.77 5.76 4.52
CA ARG A 77 -11.87 6.64 4.92
C ARG A 77 -11.39 8.02 5.39
N GLY A 78 -10.11 8.18 5.65
CA GLY A 78 -9.51 9.41 6.16
C GLY A 78 -9.52 9.55 7.68
N ASP A 79 -9.74 8.46 8.43
CA ASP A 79 -9.63 8.48 9.89
C ASP A 79 -8.19 8.78 10.30
N SER A 80 -8.01 9.93 10.97
CA SER A 80 -6.68 10.38 11.42
C SER A 80 -6.09 9.48 12.51
N ARG A 81 -6.92 8.87 13.35
CA ARG A 81 -6.48 7.93 14.39
C ARG A 81 -5.97 6.65 13.75
N GLY A 82 -6.65 6.15 12.70
CA GLY A 82 -6.19 5.00 11.92
C GLY A 82 -4.79 5.23 11.35
N TRP A 83 -4.52 6.42 10.80
CA TRP A 83 -3.18 6.79 10.32
C TRP A 83 -2.14 6.85 11.43
N VAL A 84 -2.46 7.47 12.56
CA VAL A 84 -1.55 7.55 13.71
C VAL A 84 -1.21 6.16 14.23
N GLU A 85 -2.22 5.31 14.39
CA GLU A 85 -2.02 3.93 14.87
C GLU A 85 -1.18 3.10 13.89
N LEU A 86 -1.47 3.19 12.59
CA LEU A 86 -0.71 2.50 11.54
C LEU A 86 0.79 2.85 11.59
N VAL A 87 1.10 4.14 11.69
CA VAL A 87 2.48 4.62 11.78
C VAL A 87 3.13 4.19 13.09
N ASN A 88 2.43 4.30 14.23
CA ASN A 88 2.95 3.90 15.53
C ASN A 88 3.28 2.39 15.59
N GLN A 89 2.41 1.55 15.02
CA GLN A 89 2.61 0.10 15.02
C GLN A 89 3.72 -0.37 14.09
N HIS A 90 3.89 0.28 12.94
CA HIS A 90 4.75 -0.23 11.87
C HIS A 90 5.92 0.69 11.52
N GLY A 91 5.84 1.98 11.84
CA GLY A 91 6.81 2.99 11.39
C GLY A 91 8.23 2.68 11.82
N TRP A 92 8.42 2.47 13.11
CA TRP A 92 9.76 2.19 13.66
C TRP A 92 10.39 0.91 13.09
N CYS A 93 9.59 -0.17 12.96
CA CYS A 93 10.10 -1.42 12.41
C CYS A 93 10.51 -1.29 10.94
N LEU A 94 9.72 -0.55 10.14
CA LEU A 94 10.01 -0.32 8.72
C LEU A 94 11.23 0.58 8.53
N GLU A 95 11.32 1.65 9.32
CA GLU A 95 12.47 2.57 9.30
C GLU A 95 13.75 1.84 9.64
N ARG A 96 13.75 1.07 10.74
CA ARG A 96 14.90 0.29 11.17
C ARG A 96 15.33 -0.72 10.10
N ALA A 97 14.40 -1.49 9.55
CA ALA A 97 14.69 -2.45 8.50
C ALA A 97 15.25 -1.77 7.23
N ALA A 98 14.72 -0.60 6.86
CA ALA A 98 15.23 0.17 5.73
C ALA A 98 16.65 0.71 6.00
N MET A 99 16.93 1.19 7.21
CA MET A 99 18.27 1.63 7.61
C MET A 99 19.29 0.47 7.58
N GLU A 100 18.91 -0.70 8.10
CA GLU A 100 19.77 -1.88 8.10
C GLU A 100 20.10 -2.35 6.67
N THR A 101 19.19 -2.14 5.72
CA THR A 101 19.35 -2.59 4.32
C THR A 101 20.02 -1.54 3.44
N PHE A 102 19.67 -0.25 3.58
CA PHE A 102 20.06 0.83 2.66
C PHE A 102 20.73 2.02 3.36
N SER A 103 21.15 1.87 4.60
CA SER A 103 21.81 2.91 5.39
C SER A 103 20.96 4.18 5.55
N VAL A 104 21.58 5.37 5.48
CA VAL A 104 20.90 6.67 5.65
C VAL A 104 19.81 6.91 4.59
N ASP A 105 20.03 6.48 3.36
CA ASP A 105 19.05 6.62 2.27
C ASP A 105 17.79 5.80 2.56
N GLY A 106 17.93 4.67 3.26
CA GLY A 106 16.82 3.86 3.72
C GLY A 106 15.91 4.60 4.71
N ALA A 107 16.49 5.30 5.70
CA ALA A 107 15.70 6.06 6.68
C ALA A 107 14.90 7.19 6.02
N LEU A 108 15.53 7.96 5.13
CA LEU A 108 14.87 9.02 4.38
C LEU A 108 13.73 8.46 3.50
N SER A 109 13.97 7.32 2.88
CA SER A 109 12.99 6.66 2.03
C SER A 109 11.82 6.10 2.83
N ALA A 110 12.06 5.56 4.03
CA ALA A 110 10.98 5.12 4.92
C ALA A 110 10.11 6.30 5.37
N HIS A 111 10.71 7.44 5.73
CA HIS A 111 9.96 8.64 6.07
C HIS A 111 9.10 9.15 4.89
N ARG A 112 9.69 9.20 3.70
CA ARG A 112 9.00 9.59 2.46
C ARG A 112 7.87 8.63 2.10
N PHE A 113 8.08 7.32 2.31
CA PHE A 113 7.08 6.29 2.02
C PHE A 113 5.75 6.54 2.71
N TRP A 114 5.74 6.94 3.98
CA TRP A 114 4.51 7.24 4.72
C TRP A 114 3.72 8.40 4.10
N SER A 115 4.42 9.45 3.66
CA SER A 115 3.80 10.57 2.96
C SER A 115 3.22 10.14 1.62
N GLU A 116 3.96 9.34 0.85
CA GLU A 116 3.53 8.81 -0.45
C GLU A 116 2.36 7.83 -0.31
N LEU A 117 2.39 6.95 0.71
CA LEU A 117 1.28 6.04 1.00
C LEU A 117 0.00 6.82 1.34
N ARG A 118 0.12 7.87 2.15
CA ARG A 118 -1.01 8.72 2.52
C ARG A 118 -1.54 9.50 1.31
N GLU A 119 -0.66 10.06 0.52
CA GLU A 119 -1.02 10.78 -0.71
C GLU A 119 -1.67 9.84 -1.73
N GLY A 120 -1.06 8.70 -2.01
CA GLY A 120 -1.60 7.69 -2.90
C GLY A 120 -2.96 7.15 -2.45
N THR A 121 -3.17 6.97 -1.14
CA THR A 121 -4.43 6.49 -0.58
C THR A 121 -5.54 7.52 -0.71
N LYS A 122 -5.25 8.82 -0.56
CA LYS A 122 -6.21 9.92 -0.70
C LYS A 122 -6.38 10.41 -2.14
N GLY A 123 -5.37 10.19 -2.97
CA GLY A 123 -5.27 10.73 -4.31
C GLY A 123 -6.12 10.01 -5.36
N LYS A 124 -6.08 10.56 -6.58
CA LYS A 124 -6.68 9.92 -7.75
C LYS A 124 -5.95 8.61 -8.07
N ARG A 125 -6.68 7.68 -8.74
CA ARG A 125 -6.20 6.33 -9.06
C ARG A 125 -4.87 6.29 -9.80
N ASP A 126 -4.57 7.33 -10.58
CA ASP A 126 -3.39 7.43 -11.45
C ASP A 126 -2.29 8.33 -10.86
N ALA A 127 -2.34 8.63 -9.55
CA ALA A 127 -1.29 9.41 -8.92
C ALA A 127 0.04 8.65 -8.97
N CYS A 128 1.04 9.27 -9.61
CA CYS A 128 2.37 8.73 -9.78
C CYS A 128 3.41 9.62 -9.10
N ARG A 129 4.56 9.02 -8.76
CA ARG A 129 5.78 9.75 -8.37
C ARG A 129 6.31 10.53 -9.57
N LYS A 130 7.26 11.46 -9.31
CA LYS A 130 7.93 12.25 -10.36
C LYS A 130 8.69 11.37 -11.37
N ASP A 131 9.11 10.19 -10.96
CA ASP A 131 9.77 9.18 -11.78
C ASP A 131 8.81 8.29 -12.59
N GLY A 132 7.50 8.56 -12.52
CA GLY A 132 6.45 7.83 -13.23
C GLY A 132 5.94 6.57 -12.53
N TRP A 133 6.52 6.19 -11.38
CA TRP A 133 6.03 5.03 -10.62
C TRP A 133 4.73 5.35 -9.88
N PRO A 134 3.77 4.41 -9.83
CA PRO A 134 2.54 4.61 -9.11
C PRO A 134 2.79 4.74 -7.60
N LEU A 135 2.08 5.68 -6.96
CA LEU A 135 2.13 5.82 -5.50
C LEU A 135 1.54 4.57 -4.83
N PRO A 136 2.14 4.10 -3.73
CA PRO A 136 1.56 3.00 -2.95
C PRO A 136 0.20 3.42 -2.38
N ARG A 137 -0.75 2.47 -2.31
CA ARG A 137 -2.13 2.73 -1.88
C ARG A 137 -2.66 1.61 -1.01
N LEU A 138 -3.28 1.95 0.10
CA LEU A 138 -3.93 0.96 0.96
C LEU A 138 -5.12 0.25 0.29
N GLN A 139 -5.74 0.85 -0.74
CA GLN A 139 -6.76 0.19 -1.54
C GLN A 139 -6.28 -1.12 -2.22
N TRP A 140 -4.96 -1.31 -2.35
CA TRP A 140 -4.38 -2.54 -2.91
C TRP A 140 -4.09 -3.62 -1.86
N TYR A 141 -4.27 -3.29 -0.58
CA TYR A 141 -4.08 -4.25 0.48
C TYR A 141 -5.29 -5.17 0.61
N ALA A 142 -5.10 -6.42 0.25
CA ALA A 142 -6.17 -7.41 0.17
C ALA A 142 -6.19 -8.40 1.34
N GLY A 143 -5.38 -8.20 2.39
CA GLY A 143 -5.33 -9.10 3.55
C GLY A 143 -4.71 -10.49 3.27
N LEU A 144 -4.04 -10.71 2.14
CA LEU A 144 -3.42 -12.01 1.80
C LEU A 144 -2.18 -12.33 2.61
N ARG A 145 -1.64 -11.36 3.32
CA ARG A 145 -0.49 -11.42 4.25
C ARG A 145 -0.66 -10.36 5.33
N PRO A 146 0.05 -10.43 6.46
CA PRO A 146 0.03 -9.40 7.47
C PRO A 146 0.35 -8.01 6.89
N LEU A 147 -0.36 -6.98 7.35
CA LEU A 147 -0.22 -5.61 6.84
C LEU A 147 1.23 -5.12 6.90
N ARG A 148 1.96 -5.43 7.98
CA ARG A 148 3.38 -5.09 8.12
C ARG A 148 4.26 -5.62 6.98
N HIS A 149 4.01 -6.86 6.52
CA HIS A 149 4.77 -7.46 5.43
C HIS A 149 4.42 -6.81 4.08
N TRP A 150 3.14 -6.50 3.88
CA TRP A 150 2.72 -5.77 2.69
C TRP A 150 3.33 -4.38 2.62
N LEU A 151 3.36 -3.64 3.75
CA LEU A 151 4.01 -2.32 3.84
C LEU A 151 5.51 -2.42 3.54
N ALA A 152 6.19 -3.42 4.09
CA ALA A 152 7.60 -3.68 3.83
C ALA A 152 7.86 -3.95 2.33
N ASP A 153 7.08 -4.82 1.69
CA ASP A 153 7.22 -5.08 0.25
C ASP A 153 7.06 -3.81 -0.58
N ARG A 154 6.13 -2.92 -0.20
CA ARG A 154 5.91 -1.66 -0.93
C ARG A 154 7.05 -0.66 -0.71
N LEU A 155 7.60 -0.62 0.50
CA LEU A 155 8.77 0.21 0.80
C LEU A 155 10.02 -0.32 0.07
N PHE A 156 10.34 -1.61 0.22
CA PHE A 156 11.58 -2.18 -0.33
C PHE A 156 11.54 -2.29 -1.85
N GLY A 157 10.43 -2.68 -2.45
CA GLY A 157 10.28 -2.67 -3.90
C GLY A 157 10.46 -1.28 -4.51
N GLY A 158 10.04 -0.22 -3.82
CA GLY A 158 10.31 1.16 -4.21
C GLY A 158 11.80 1.53 -4.09
N LEU A 159 12.49 1.05 -3.05
CA LEU A 159 13.91 1.32 -2.82
C LEU A 159 14.81 0.60 -3.83
N GLU A 160 14.52 -0.64 -4.16
CA GLU A 160 15.23 -1.40 -5.20
C GLU A 160 15.14 -0.70 -6.57
N ALA A 161 13.95 -0.26 -6.95
CA ALA A 161 13.75 0.47 -8.20
C ALA A 161 14.54 1.79 -8.25
N ILE A 162 14.63 2.53 -7.12
CA ILE A 162 15.45 3.74 -7.02
C ILE A 162 16.94 3.42 -7.16
N SER A 163 17.42 2.37 -6.46
CA SER A 163 18.82 1.94 -6.52
C SER A 163 19.22 1.52 -7.94
N GLU A 164 18.37 0.77 -8.64
CA GLU A 164 18.62 0.39 -10.03
C GLU A 164 18.66 1.59 -10.97
N SER A 165 17.74 2.55 -10.82
CA SER A 165 17.71 3.75 -11.65
C SER A 165 18.92 4.64 -11.41
N GLN A 166 19.40 4.79 -10.18
CA GLN A 166 20.62 5.52 -9.85
C GLN A 166 21.87 4.83 -10.40
N THR A 167 21.91 3.50 -10.36
CA THR A 167 23.00 2.72 -10.91
C THR A 167 23.07 2.87 -12.43
N ARG A 168 21.94 2.82 -13.13
CA ARG A 168 21.87 3.09 -14.57
C ARG A 168 22.33 4.50 -14.91
N ALA A 169 21.83 5.53 -14.22
CA ALA A 169 22.23 6.91 -14.46
C ALA A 169 23.74 7.12 -14.26
N ARG A 170 24.36 6.47 -13.26
CA ARG A 170 25.83 6.50 -13.04
C ARG A 170 26.59 5.79 -14.15
N LEU A 171 26.07 4.69 -14.69
CA LEU A 171 26.69 3.97 -15.80
C LEU A 171 26.60 4.78 -17.10
N ASP A 172 25.45 5.39 -17.39
CA ASP A 172 25.24 6.25 -18.57
C ASP A 172 26.14 7.50 -18.53
N THR A 173 26.32 8.12 -17.35
CA THR A 173 27.24 9.26 -17.17
C THR A 173 28.72 8.86 -17.39
N ARG A 174 29.09 7.64 -17.01
CA ARG A 174 30.47 7.12 -17.27
C ARG A 174 30.69 6.73 -18.73
N ALA A 175 29.63 6.28 -19.42
CA ALA A 175 29.70 5.91 -20.82
C ALA A 175 29.78 7.11 -21.78
N ASN A 176 29.38 8.32 -21.32
CA ASN A 176 29.37 9.52 -22.18
C ASN A 176 30.04 10.74 -21.48
N PRO A 177 31.37 10.73 -21.28
CA PRO A 177 32.10 11.81 -20.60
C PRO A 177 32.14 13.14 -21.40
N HIS A 178 31.68 13.17 -22.66
CA HIS A 178 31.76 14.34 -23.52
C HIS A 178 30.63 15.36 -23.38
N THR A 179 29.58 15.06 -22.65
CA THR A 179 28.41 15.97 -22.50
C THR A 179 28.63 17.09 -21.46
N LEU A 180 29.70 17.05 -20.67
CA LEU A 180 30.01 18.08 -19.66
C LEU A 180 30.95 19.19 -20.13
N ALA A 181 31.48 19.09 -21.33
CA ALA A 181 32.46 20.06 -21.85
C ALA A 181 31.84 21.22 -22.69
N GLU A 182 30.52 21.17 -22.95
CA GLU A 182 29.85 22.20 -23.78
C GLU A 182 29.07 23.26 -23.01
N VAL A 183 29.13 23.30 -21.67
CA VAL A 183 28.42 24.27 -20.82
C VAL A 183 29.36 25.13 -19.98
N MET A 184 30.60 25.33 -20.43
CA MET A 184 31.46 26.32 -19.81
C MET A 184 31.81 27.42 -20.81
#